data_f1929ea714d3978c0e1d79a9c7037665
#
_entry.id   f1929ea714d3978c0e1d79a9c7037665
#
_cell.length_a   1.000
_cell.length_b   1.000
_cell.length_c   1.000
_cell.angle_alpha   90.00
_cell.angle_beta   90.00
_cell.angle_gamma   90.00
#
_symmetry.space_group_name_H-M   'P 1'
#
loop_
_entity.id
_entity.type
_entity.pdbx_description
1 polymer ?
#
loop_
_entity_poly.entity_id
_entity_poly.type
_entity_poly.pdbx_seq_one_letter_code
_entity_poly.pdbx_strand_id
1 'polypeptide(L)'
;MVLRVIHSHDNTGKLQPGVIGPSALQRQWIGLSLTGDQASVESLPQPPHPSAPPFLQAIDIEVGFLRRGLEIAEQFSSDEMTRHFIKAFNGIVMSSDQVIVFEFHGHNLKGTIKSTSTLELADEQRGSARVSHPASRQNVGILMEKTDVNFMKAPESQIKIKSSSKKLVSRSTFDVFY
;
A
#
# COMPACT_ATOMS: atom_id res chain seq x y z
N MET A 1 -0.86 9.54 -7.88
CA MET A 1 -0.44 9.27 -6.50
C MET A 1 -1.58 9.58 -5.56
N VAL A 2 -1.81 8.75 -4.55
CA VAL A 2 -2.90 8.95 -3.57
C VAL A 2 -2.32 9.08 -2.18
N LEU A 3 -2.76 10.11 -1.44
CA LEU A 3 -2.38 10.36 -0.05
C LEU A 3 -3.62 10.58 0.79
N ARG A 4 -3.61 10.09 2.03
CA ARG A 4 -4.61 10.49 3.01
C ARG A 4 -4.21 11.84 3.60
N VAL A 5 -5.06 12.84 3.40
CA VAL A 5 -4.91 14.15 4.03
C VAL A 5 -5.61 14.12 5.38
N ILE A 6 -4.91 14.54 6.42
CA ILE A 6 -5.48 14.75 7.76
C ILE A 6 -5.43 16.25 8.06
N HIS A 7 -6.48 16.74 8.69
CA HIS A 7 -6.47 18.13 9.19
C HIS A 7 -5.52 18.21 10.38
N SER A 8 -4.50 19.08 10.27
CA SER A 8 -3.60 19.35 11.39
C SER A 8 -4.09 20.56 12.17
N HIS A 9 -4.36 20.38 13.45
CA HIS A 9 -4.50 21.48 14.39
C HIS A 9 -3.11 21.94 14.86
N ASP A 10 -2.31 22.45 13.93
CA ASP A 10 -0.98 22.95 14.27
C ASP A 10 -1.10 24.31 14.96
N ASN A 11 -1.12 24.29 16.29
CA ASN A 11 -1.09 25.51 17.10
C ASN A 11 0.26 26.25 17.03
N THR A 12 1.24 25.70 16.31
CA THR A 12 2.58 26.32 16.16
C THR A 12 2.65 27.32 15.01
N GLY A 13 1.59 27.42 14.19
CA GLY A 13 1.51 28.34 13.05
C GLY A 13 2.48 28.04 11.91
N LYS A 14 3.07 26.84 11.89
CA LYS A 14 4.04 26.43 10.86
C LYS A 14 3.42 26.13 9.50
N LEU A 15 2.15 25.75 9.48
CA LEU A 15 1.40 25.49 8.24
C LEU A 15 0.39 26.63 8.02
N GLN A 16 0.57 27.37 6.94
CA GLN A 16 -0.39 28.39 6.51
C GLN A 16 -1.59 27.74 5.81
N PRO A 17 -2.76 28.41 5.78
CA PRO A 17 -3.90 27.96 4.99
C PRO A 17 -3.51 27.76 3.51
N GLY A 18 -3.95 26.63 2.92
CA GLY A 18 -3.62 26.28 1.54
C GLY A 18 -2.26 25.60 1.35
N VAL A 19 -1.52 25.34 2.43
CA VAL A 19 -0.24 24.63 2.39
C VAL A 19 -0.43 23.19 2.86
N ILE A 20 0.15 22.24 2.14
CA ILE A 20 0.25 20.84 2.55
C ILE A 20 1.66 20.54 3.04
N GLY A 21 1.76 19.78 4.15
CA GLY A 21 3.04 19.42 4.77
C GLY A 21 3.34 17.93 4.64
N PRO A 22 3.79 17.41 3.47
CA PRO A 22 4.17 16.02 3.35
C PRO A 22 5.46 15.74 4.14
N SER A 23 5.54 14.54 4.72
CA SER A 23 6.76 14.07 5.39
C SER A 23 7.93 13.97 4.39
N ALA A 24 9.17 13.89 4.90
CA ALA A 24 10.36 13.75 4.05
C ALA A 24 10.26 12.53 3.12
N LEU A 25 9.77 11.40 3.61
CA LEU A 25 9.58 10.18 2.81
C LEU A 25 8.48 10.35 1.77
N GLN A 26 7.37 11.00 2.12
CA GLN A 26 6.32 11.33 1.16
C GLN A 26 6.84 12.24 0.06
N ARG A 27 7.59 13.31 0.40
CA ARG A 27 8.21 14.20 -0.59
C ARG A 27 9.13 13.44 -1.53
N GLN A 28 10.00 12.60 -0.98
CA GLN A 28 10.91 11.79 -1.79
C GLN A 28 10.14 10.86 -2.74
N TRP A 29 9.09 10.21 -2.26
CA TRP A 29 8.26 9.32 -3.09
C TRP A 29 7.54 10.08 -4.21
N ILE A 30 7.04 11.29 -3.94
CA ILE A 30 6.29 12.09 -4.93
C ILE A 30 7.18 13.01 -5.76
N GLY A 31 8.47 13.06 -5.46
CA GLY A 31 9.41 13.91 -6.19
C GLY A 31 9.28 15.40 -5.91
N LEU A 32 8.70 15.78 -4.76
CA LEU A 32 8.58 17.19 -4.37
C LEU A 32 9.84 17.72 -3.69
N SER A 33 10.24 18.93 -4.04
CA SER A 33 11.29 19.69 -3.37
C SER A 33 10.87 20.09 -1.95
N LEU A 34 11.82 20.60 -1.19
CA LEU A 34 11.53 21.09 0.17
C LEU A 34 10.66 22.37 0.15
N THR A 35 10.87 23.22 -0.85
CA THR A 35 10.20 24.52 -0.99
C THR A 35 9.95 24.84 -2.45
N GLY A 36 8.90 25.59 -2.73
CA GLY A 36 8.64 26.21 -4.03
C GLY A 36 7.81 25.39 -5.02
N ASP A 37 7.57 24.12 -4.78
CA ASP A 37 6.72 23.33 -5.65
C ASP A 37 5.24 23.60 -5.38
N GLN A 38 4.47 23.55 -6.44
CA GLN A 38 3.00 23.62 -6.40
C GLN A 38 2.41 22.27 -6.79
N ALA A 39 1.35 21.89 -6.12
CA ALA A 39 0.65 20.64 -6.39
C ALA A 39 -0.86 20.90 -6.49
N SER A 40 -1.50 20.28 -7.48
CA SER A 40 -2.95 20.19 -7.53
C SER A 40 -3.42 19.03 -6.67
N VAL A 41 -4.40 19.28 -5.82
CA VAL A 41 -4.98 18.26 -4.94
C VAL A 41 -6.44 18.07 -5.32
N GLU A 42 -6.79 16.83 -5.64
CA GLU A 42 -8.16 16.44 -5.99
C GLU A 42 -8.66 15.38 -5.01
N SER A 43 -9.96 15.42 -4.70
CA SER A 43 -10.56 14.38 -3.86
C SER A 43 -10.70 13.08 -4.63
N LEU A 44 -10.30 11.98 -4.01
CA LEU A 44 -10.53 10.65 -4.58
C LEU A 44 -11.94 10.17 -4.23
N PRO A 45 -12.75 9.76 -5.22
CA PRO A 45 -14.07 9.20 -4.96
C PRO A 45 -13.99 7.98 -4.03
N GLN A 46 -14.96 7.85 -3.14
CA GLN A 46 -15.09 6.72 -2.22
C GLN A 46 -16.18 5.75 -2.71
N PRO A 47 -16.09 4.45 -2.41
CA PRO A 47 -17.17 3.52 -2.67
C PRO A 47 -18.49 3.99 -2.01
N PRO A 48 -19.66 3.81 -2.65
CA PRO A 48 -19.92 3.01 -3.86
C PRO A 48 -19.79 3.76 -5.21
N HIS A 49 -19.07 4.90 -5.25
CA HIS A 49 -18.93 5.67 -6.48
C HIS A 49 -18.24 4.82 -7.58
N PRO A 50 -18.73 4.83 -8.85
CA PRO A 50 -18.19 3.98 -9.92
C PRO A 50 -16.73 4.28 -10.30
N SER A 51 -16.24 5.47 -9.95
CA SER A 51 -14.83 5.87 -10.17
C SER A 51 -13.96 5.68 -8.93
N ALA A 52 -14.48 5.10 -7.84
CA ALA A 52 -13.68 4.78 -6.66
C ALA A 52 -12.64 3.70 -6.99
N PRO A 53 -11.48 3.70 -6.30
CA PRO A 53 -10.52 2.62 -6.44
C PRO A 53 -11.15 1.28 -6.06
N PRO A 54 -10.81 0.19 -6.75
CA PRO A 54 -11.26 -1.16 -6.41
C PRO A 54 -10.66 -1.60 -5.07
N PHE A 55 -11.21 -2.66 -4.50
CA PHE A 55 -10.62 -3.30 -3.33
C PHE A 55 -9.41 -4.16 -3.73
N LEU A 56 -8.38 -4.16 -2.88
CA LEU A 56 -7.21 -5.00 -3.08
C LEU A 56 -7.54 -6.46 -2.73
N GLN A 57 -7.16 -7.36 -3.62
CA GLN A 57 -7.11 -8.79 -3.38
C GLN A 57 -5.81 -9.18 -2.71
N ALA A 58 -4.67 -8.70 -3.24
CA ALA A 58 -3.36 -8.95 -2.68
C ALA A 58 -2.42 -7.75 -2.87
N ILE A 59 -1.40 -7.69 -2.01
CA ILE A 59 -0.36 -6.66 -2.04
C ILE A 59 0.99 -7.27 -1.61
N ASP A 60 2.04 -7.00 -2.39
CA ASP A 60 3.41 -7.36 -2.06
C ASP A 60 4.18 -6.16 -1.56
N ILE A 61 4.79 -6.28 -0.40
CA ILE A 61 5.50 -5.19 0.29
C ILE A 61 6.93 -5.62 0.57
N GLU A 62 7.88 -4.90 0.00
CA GLU A 62 9.29 -5.01 0.35
C GLU A 62 9.56 -4.19 1.60
N VAL A 63 9.98 -4.84 2.69
CA VAL A 63 10.11 -4.22 4.00
C VAL A 63 11.54 -4.29 4.53
N GLY A 64 11.95 -3.21 5.18
CA GLY A 64 13.22 -3.11 5.86
C GLY A 64 13.16 -2.15 7.04
N PHE A 65 14.25 -2.06 7.80
CA PHE A 65 14.34 -1.04 8.84
C PHE A 65 14.41 0.35 8.22
N LEU A 66 13.67 1.30 8.81
CA LEU A 66 13.77 2.71 8.40
C LEU A 66 15.19 3.25 8.61
N ARG A 67 15.84 2.84 9.71
CA ARG A 67 17.24 3.17 10.00
C ARG A 67 18.15 2.21 9.23
N ARG A 68 18.93 2.74 8.30
CA ARG A 68 19.93 1.97 7.53
C ARG A 68 20.98 1.35 8.46
N GLY A 69 21.40 0.13 8.14
CA GLY A 69 22.43 -0.58 8.89
C GLY A 69 21.99 -1.09 10.27
N LEU A 70 20.71 -0.96 10.63
CA LEU A 70 20.21 -1.57 11.85
C LEU A 70 20.17 -3.10 11.67
N GLU A 71 20.81 -3.79 12.57
CA GLU A 71 20.77 -5.24 12.72
C GLU A 71 20.27 -5.60 14.10
N ILE A 72 19.31 -6.52 14.16
CA ILE A 72 18.76 -7.04 15.40
C ILE A 72 18.70 -8.57 15.35
N ALA A 73 18.77 -9.19 16.50
CA ALA A 73 18.69 -10.65 16.61
C ALA A 73 17.26 -11.17 16.38
N GLU A 74 16.25 -10.35 16.67
CA GLU A 74 14.84 -10.70 16.59
C GLU A 74 14.44 -11.08 15.16
N GLN A 75 13.59 -12.09 15.07
CA GLN A 75 12.96 -12.53 13.83
C GLN A 75 11.47 -12.21 13.87
N PHE A 76 11.00 -11.45 12.90
CA PHE A 76 9.60 -11.02 12.80
C PHE A 76 8.72 -12.08 12.14
N SER A 77 7.57 -12.34 12.71
CA SER A 77 6.54 -13.19 12.12
C SER A 77 5.82 -12.42 11.01
N SER A 78 5.82 -12.96 9.79
CA SER A 78 5.07 -12.38 8.66
C SER A 78 3.56 -12.29 8.96
N ASP A 79 2.98 -13.30 9.62
CA ASP A 79 1.55 -13.30 9.94
C ASP A 79 1.18 -12.23 10.97
N GLU A 80 2.04 -12.03 11.96
CA GLU A 80 1.83 -10.99 12.96
C GLU A 80 1.97 -9.60 12.36
N MET A 81 2.99 -9.41 11.53
CA MET A 81 3.21 -8.17 10.78
C MET A 81 2.01 -7.86 9.87
N THR A 82 1.46 -8.87 9.18
CA THR A 82 0.27 -8.73 8.34
C THR A 82 -0.93 -8.26 9.14
N ARG A 83 -1.21 -8.89 10.28
CA ARG A 83 -2.34 -8.46 11.14
C ARG A 83 -2.16 -7.03 11.65
N HIS A 84 -0.95 -6.68 12.07
CA HIS A 84 -0.63 -5.33 12.53
C HIS A 84 -0.79 -4.30 11.41
N PHE A 85 -0.26 -4.61 10.24
CA PHE A 85 -0.33 -3.76 9.05
C PHE A 85 -1.77 -3.50 8.60
N ILE A 86 -2.58 -4.57 8.48
CA ILE A 86 -3.99 -4.44 8.13
C ILE A 86 -4.72 -3.58 9.16
N LYS A 87 -4.50 -3.82 10.46
CA LYS A 87 -5.12 -3.01 11.51
C LYS A 87 -4.78 -1.52 11.40
N ALA A 88 -3.53 -1.20 11.04
CA ALA A 88 -3.06 0.18 10.93
C ALA A 88 -3.56 0.90 9.67
N PHE A 89 -3.73 0.16 8.57
CA PHE A 89 -3.96 0.74 7.24
C PHE A 89 -5.29 0.32 6.59
N ASN A 90 -6.19 -0.36 7.29
CA ASN A 90 -7.50 -0.74 6.75
C ASN A 90 -8.26 0.47 6.20
N GLY A 91 -8.82 0.34 5.00
CA GLY A 91 -9.54 1.41 4.30
C GLY A 91 -8.64 2.46 3.64
N ILE A 92 -7.32 2.34 3.73
CA ILE A 92 -6.39 3.25 3.07
C ILE A 92 -6.17 2.80 1.62
N VAL A 93 -6.10 3.79 0.73
CA VAL A 93 -5.75 3.54 -0.67
C VAL A 93 -4.24 3.33 -0.78
N MET A 94 -3.86 2.23 -1.41
CA MET A 94 -2.48 1.84 -1.67
C MET A 94 -2.20 1.82 -3.16
N SER A 95 -0.97 2.14 -3.55
CA SER A 95 -0.52 2.10 -4.94
C SER A 95 0.86 1.48 -5.06
N SER A 96 1.16 0.91 -6.22
CA SER A 96 2.52 0.44 -6.51
C SER A 96 3.53 1.58 -6.34
N ASP A 97 4.75 1.22 -5.95
CA ASP A 97 5.87 2.11 -5.63
C ASP A 97 5.63 3.08 -4.45
N GLN A 98 4.49 2.97 -3.78
CA GLN A 98 4.23 3.76 -2.59
C GLN A 98 5.17 3.37 -1.45
N VAL A 99 5.74 4.40 -0.80
CA VAL A 99 6.57 4.23 0.38
C VAL A 99 5.73 4.52 1.63
N ILE A 100 5.75 3.59 2.55
CA ILE A 100 5.03 3.66 3.83
C ILE A 100 5.99 3.44 4.99
N VAL A 101 5.64 3.98 6.14
CA VAL A 101 6.37 3.72 7.39
C VAL A 101 5.36 3.31 8.45
N PHE A 102 5.71 2.28 9.18
CA PHE A 102 4.92 1.79 10.32
C PHE A 102 5.82 1.27 11.42
N GLU A 103 5.33 1.33 12.64
CA GLU A 103 6.01 0.74 13.80
C GLU A 103 5.60 -0.71 13.96
N PHE A 104 6.56 -1.57 14.23
CA PHE A 104 6.31 -2.97 14.58
C PHE A 104 7.35 -3.44 15.60
N HIS A 105 6.91 -3.97 16.75
CA HIS A 105 7.75 -4.38 17.89
C HIS A 105 8.74 -3.29 18.34
N GLY A 106 8.31 -2.02 18.39
CA GLY A 106 9.16 -0.90 18.78
C GLY A 106 10.18 -0.45 17.72
N HIS A 107 10.13 -1.03 16.53
CA HIS A 107 11.00 -0.66 15.41
C HIS A 107 10.21 0.01 14.30
N ASN A 108 10.75 1.12 13.79
CA ASN A 108 10.20 1.78 12.59
C ASN A 108 10.65 1.02 11.35
N LEU A 109 9.68 0.49 10.61
CA LEU A 109 9.88 -0.22 9.36
C LEU A 109 9.49 0.68 8.19
N LYS A 110 10.27 0.60 7.11
CA LYS A 110 9.96 1.20 5.80
C LYS A 110 9.49 0.09 4.89
N GLY A 111 8.28 0.22 4.35
CA GLY A 111 7.71 -0.64 3.33
C GLY A 111 7.68 0.07 1.98
N THR A 112 7.99 -0.65 0.91
CA THR A 112 7.78 -0.21 -0.47
C THR A 112 6.83 -1.20 -1.13
N ILE A 113 5.69 -0.71 -1.62
CA ILE A 113 4.70 -1.55 -2.29
C ILE A 113 5.24 -1.91 -3.67
N LYS A 114 5.45 -3.19 -3.94
CA LYS A 114 6.02 -3.68 -5.21
C LYS A 114 4.97 -4.01 -6.23
N SER A 115 3.88 -4.62 -5.77
CA SER A 115 2.75 -4.98 -6.62
C SER A 115 1.44 -4.89 -5.87
N THR A 116 0.38 -4.68 -6.61
CA THR A 116 -1.00 -4.73 -6.12
C THR A 116 -1.85 -5.52 -7.10
N SER A 117 -2.74 -6.37 -6.58
CA SER A 117 -3.80 -6.98 -7.38
C SER A 117 -5.16 -6.59 -6.80
N THR A 118 -6.13 -6.37 -7.67
CA THR A 118 -7.47 -5.92 -7.30
C THR A 118 -8.49 -7.02 -7.53
N LEU A 119 -9.56 -6.99 -6.73
CA LEU A 119 -10.74 -7.81 -6.99
C LEU A 119 -11.45 -7.23 -8.21
N GLU A 120 -11.39 -7.92 -9.34
CA GLU A 120 -12.31 -7.69 -10.44
C GLU A 120 -13.67 -8.26 -10.03
N LEU A 121 -14.57 -7.39 -9.60
CA LEU A 121 -15.98 -7.77 -9.52
C LEU A 121 -16.44 -7.96 -10.97
N ALA A 122 -16.60 -9.20 -11.38
CA ALA A 122 -17.18 -9.54 -12.67
C ALA A 122 -18.58 -8.89 -12.70
N ASP A 123 -18.71 -7.82 -13.46
CA ASP A 123 -19.99 -7.25 -13.85
C ASP A 123 -20.66 -8.22 -14.85
N GLU A 124 -21.20 -9.35 -14.33
CA GLU A 124 -21.96 -10.32 -15.13
C GLU A 124 -23.29 -9.76 -15.64
N GLN A 125 -23.63 -8.49 -15.38
CA GLN A 125 -24.94 -7.92 -15.71
C GLN A 125 -24.96 -6.75 -16.70
N ARG A 126 -23.83 -6.37 -17.31
CA ARG A 126 -23.89 -5.39 -18.40
C ARG A 126 -23.20 -5.92 -19.64
N GLY A 127 -24.01 -6.52 -20.49
CA GLY A 127 -23.65 -6.76 -21.86
C GLY A 127 -23.23 -5.45 -22.53
N SER A 128 -22.15 -5.53 -23.31
CA SER A 128 -21.70 -4.52 -24.26
C SER A 128 -20.96 -3.32 -23.71
N ALA A 129 -19.75 -3.27 -24.13
CA ALA A 129 -18.71 -2.26 -24.18
C ALA A 129 -17.59 -2.47 -23.16
N ARG A 130 -16.54 -3.14 -23.65
CA ARG A 130 -15.20 -3.04 -23.05
C ARG A 130 -14.78 -1.57 -23.07
N VAL A 131 -15.09 -0.85 -22.01
CA VAL A 131 -14.36 0.38 -21.71
C VAL A 131 -13.02 -0.08 -21.14
N SER A 132 -12.01 -0.09 -21.97
CA SER A 132 -10.63 -0.26 -21.55
C SER A 132 -10.32 0.84 -20.53
N HIS A 133 -10.35 0.51 -19.24
CA HIS A 133 -9.82 1.41 -18.24
C HIS A 133 -8.33 1.64 -18.54
N PRO A 134 -7.87 2.90 -18.57
CA PRO A 134 -6.47 3.19 -18.83
C PRO A 134 -5.61 2.43 -17.80
N ALA A 135 -4.54 1.81 -18.27
CA ALA A 135 -3.63 0.95 -17.51
C ALA A 135 -3.11 1.55 -16.18
N SER A 136 -3.24 2.86 -15.99
CA SER A 136 -2.87 3.56 -14.77
C SER A 136 -3.74 3.27 -13.54
N ARG A 137 -4.93 2.64 -13.67
CA ARG A 137 -5.80 2.28 -12.54
C ARG A 137 -5.53 0.88 -11.98
N GLN A 138 -4.78 0.03 -12.67
CA GLN A 138 -4.51 -1.35 -12.24
C GLN A 138 -3.59 -1.45 -11.01
N ASN A 139 -2.89 -0.37 -10.67
CA ASN A 139 -1.89 -0.36 -9.60
C ASN A 139 -2.35 0.36 -8.32
N VAL A 140 -3.65 0.63 -8.19
CA VAL A 140 -4.23 1.37 -7.07
C VAL A 140 -5.44 0.63 -6.53
N GLY A 141 -5.53 0.46 -5.22
CA GLY A 141 -6.70 -0.15 -4.60
C GLY A 141 -6.81 0.13 -3.11
N ILE A 142 -7.97 -0.17 -2.53
CA ILE A 142 -8.26 0.03 -1.10
C ILE A 142 -7.86 -1.23 -0.34
N LEU A 143 -6.99 -1.07 0.66
CA LEU A 143 -6.60 -2.15 1.56
C LEU A 143 -7.78 -2.52 2.46
N MET A 144 -8.12 -3.81 2.51
CA MET A 144 -9.21 -4.33 3.31
C MET A 144 -8.72 -5.40 4.28
N GLU A 145 -9.51 -5.74 5.26
CA GLU A 145 -9.20 -6.79 6.24
C GLU A 145 -8.89 -8.15 5.61
N LYS A 146 -9.51 -8.43 4.46
CA LYS A 146 -9.35 -9.69 3.73
C LYS A 146 -8.28 -9.65 2.63
N THR A 147 -7.58 -8.52 2.47
CA THR A 147 -6.48 -8.40 1.51
C THR A 147 -5.34 -9.32 1.93
N ASP A 148 -4.83 -10.10 0.99
CA ASP A 148 -3.63 -10.92 1.21
C ASP A 148 -2.39 -10.02 1.16
N VAL A 149 -1.66 -9.93 2.28
CA VAL A 149 -0.47 -9.08 2.41
C VAL A 149 0.76 -9.96 2.51
N ASN A 150 1.65 -9.83 1.55
CA ASN A 150 2.90 -10.57 1.49
C ASN A 150 4.09 -9.66 1.75
N PHE A 151 4.88 -9.97 2.77
CA PHE A 151 6.09 -9.24 3.11
C PHE A 151 7.33 -9.93 2.57
N MET A 152 8.13 -9.17 1.83
CA MET A 152 9.45 -9.56 1.33
C MET A 152 10.52 -8.71 2.00
N LYS A 153 11.68 -9.31 2.26
CA LYS A 153 12.82 -8.57 2.80
C LYS A 153 13.40 -7.61 1.75
N ALA A 154 13.61 -6.35 2.13
CA ALA A 154 14.34 -5.40 1.30
C ALA A 154 15.82 -5.83 1.14
N PRO A 155 16.41 -5.75 -0.07
CA PRO A 155 17.75 -6.26 -0.33
C PRO A 155 18.83 -5.67 0.58
N GLU A 156 18.73 -4.37 0.86
CA GLU A 156 19.69 -3.63 1.69
C GLU A 156 19.44 -3.73 3.20
N SER A 157 18.37 -4.39 3.62
CA SER A 157 18.01 -4.49 5.05
C SER A 157 18.53 -5.77 5.67
N GLN A 158 18.86 -5.72 6.96
CA GLN A 158 19.21 -6.89 7.78
C GLN A 158 18.01 -7.47 8.53
N ILE A 159 16.78 -7.05 8.19
CA ILE A 159 15.56 -7.59 8.78
C ILE A 159 15.46 -9.09 8.55
N LYS A 160 15.06 -9.83 9.57
CA LYS A 160 14.83 -11.29 9.49
C LYS A 160 13.33 -11.54 9.56
N ILE A 161 12.76 -12.07 8.47
CA ILE A 161 11.32 -12.36 8.39
C ILE A 161 11.14 -13.87 8.37
N LYS A 162 10.34 -14.38 9.31
CA LYS A 162 9.88 -15.77 9.30
C LYS A 162 8.57 -15.81 8.53
N SER A 163 8.61 -16.36 7.32
CA SER A 163 7.40 -16.62 6.55
C SER A 163 6.58 -17.69 7.23
N SER A 164 5.26 -17.51 7.29
CA SER A 164 4.37 -18.61 7.64
C SER A 164 4.38 -19.63 6.50
N SER A 165 4.32 -20.89 6.88
CA SER A 165 4.15 -22.00 5.93
C SER A 165 2.69 -22.04 5.42
N LYS A 166 2.14 -20.93 4.93
CA LYS A 166 0.94 -21.02 4.12
C LYS A 166 1.35 -21.72 2.82
N LYS A 167 1.11 -23.02 2.79
CA LYS A 167 1.17 -23.86 1.61
C LYS A 167 0.50 -23.09 0.46
N LEU A 168 1.29 -22.70 -0.53
CA LEU A 168 0.76 -22.33 -1.83
C LEU A 168 -0.16 -23.47 -2.25
N VAL A 169 -1.47 -23.24 -2.21
CA VAL A 169 -2.42 -24.09 -2.90
C VAL A 169 -2.13 -23.85 -4.37
N SER A 170 -1.26 -24.70 -4.93
CA SER A 170 -1.03 -24.72 -6.36
C SER A 170 -2.41 -24.89 -7.01
N ARG A 171 -2.77 -23.96 -7.88
CA ARG A 171 -3.90 -24.13 -8.78
C ARG A 171 -3.63 -25.40 -9.56
N SER A 172 -4.27 -26.50 -9.14
CA SER A 172 -4.28 -27.72 -9.92
C SER A 172 -4.98 -27.41 -11.24
N THR A 173 -4.22 -27.52 -12.31
CA THR A 173 -4.71 -27.63 -13.68
C THR A 173 -5.76 -28.75 -13.70
N PHE A 174 -7.00 -28.41 -13.99
CA PHE A 174 -8.01 -29.43 -14.29
C PHE A 174 -7.63 -30.03 -15.61
N ASP A 175 -7.02 -31.21 -15.59
CA ASP A 175 -6.91 -32.08 -16.75
C ASP A 175 -8.31 -32.61 -17.03
N VAL A 176 -8.89 -32.11 -18.12
CA VAL A 176 -10.11 -32.68 -18.70
C VAL A 176 -9.68 -33.93 -19.48
N PHE A 177 -9.95 -35.11 -18.95
CA PHE A 177 -9.91 -36.34 -19.71
C PHE A 177 -11.21 -36.52 -20.49
N TYR A 178 -11.07 -36.67 -21.78
CA TYR A 178 -12.11 -37.19 -22.65
C TYR A 178 -12.20 -38.73 -22.49
#